data_4abb2fc30581f65cfab3fc4109169439
#
_entry.id   4abb2fc30581f65cfab3fc4109169439
#
_cell.length_a   1.000
_cell.length_b   1.000
_cell.length_c   1.000
_cell.angle_alpha   90.00
_cell.angle_beta   90.00
_cell.angle_gamma   90.00
#
_symmetry.space_group_name_H-M   'P 1'
#
loop_
_entity.id
_entity.type
_entity.pdbx_description
1 polymer ?
#
loop_
_entity_poly.entity_id
_entity_poly.type
_entity_poly.pdbx_seq_one_letter_code
_entity_poly.pdbx_strand_id
1 'polypeptide(L)'
;MSTSAFAPKPMKLSILTAALQELTPRDQRDADPDLAIEEWLQFAREIGSPNIQLSAALHPTESDVPAEAMLDPVANTLDLRQPFNKQRAARVLASMKENGVGLSDLGYFDNMLAADLAARRKKHDFMLRVFDAAVLLGTDAVCGFVGRNPLLEMDQNLIMFEEVFIPLLKEAKARGLTYRVEQCPMPGWNVLDRWHNNIAYAPGPWIALHRICERHGVGDQFRIHYDPSHAILMGQDTRSLFQYLKDTGYGFLIGGFHVKGQVVDSRGVAAWGYGGQTLQRGDWIDGKPSPNPADQGNAWKKQTVLCEHELPGTARHDPLAYLQNRSVDWLDHQLAARELLSIDPAKTYLVVEHEYPPARIQDKSRLAPILKGSLAFTKAIDEAAAAMYSLQHEVLKSQGIPIQGVGREAYRS
;
A
#
# COMPACT_ATOMS: atom_id res chain seq x y z
N MET A 1 -16.77 33.36 13.49
CA MET A 1 -16.22 32.00 13.37
C MET A 1 -16.53 31.50 11.98
N SER A 2 -15.50 31.24 11.18
CA SER A 2 -15.65 30.92 9.75
C SER A 2 -16.36 29.59 9.54
N THR A 3 -17.49 29.59 8.84
CA THR A 3 -18.30 28.42 8.47
C THR A 3 -17.65 27.57 7.37
N SER A 4 -16.38 27.82 7.04
CA SER A 4 -15.69 27.14 5.91
C SER A 4 -15.04 25.81 6.29
N ALA A 5 -15.07 25.36 7.55
CA ALA A 5 -14.37 24.15 8.00
C ALA A 5 -15.09 22.83 7.66
N PHE A 6 -16.36 22.88 7.30
CA PHE A 6 -17.21 21.69 7.09
C PHE A 6 -17.75 21.51 5.66
N ALA A 7 -17.16 22.18 4.68
CA ALA A 7 -17.49 21.83 3.30
C ALA A 7 -17.04 20.39 3.02
N PRO A 8 -17.90 19.56 2.41
CA PRO A 8 -17.54 18.19 2.06
C PRO A 8 -16.37 18.21 1.09
N LYS A 9 -15.19 17.83 1.58
CA LYS A 9 -14.00 17.71 0.73
C LYS A 9 -13.77 16.24 0.43
N PRO A 10 -13.78 15.86 -0.84
CA PRO A 10 -13.35 14.53 -1.25
C PRO A 10 -11.85 14.37 -0.98
N MET A 11 -11.42 13.13 -0.77
CA MET A 11 -10.01 12.77 -0.76
C MET A 11 -9.43 12.82 -2.17
N LYS A 12 -8.12 12.85 -2.27
CA LYS A 12 -7.43 12.86 -3.57
C LYS A 12 -7.39 11.46 -4.15
N LEU A 13 -7.69 11.31 -5.43
CA LEU A 13 -7.56 10.04 -6.13
C LEU A 13 -6.14 9.84 -6.64
N SER A 14 -5.67 8.61 -6.60
CA SER A 14 -4.41 8.16 -7.18
C SER A 14 -4.56 6.72 -7.68
N ILE A 15 -3.60 6.25 -8.44
CA ILE A 15 -3.50 4.86 -8.87
C ILE A 15 -2.07 4.35 -8.67
N LEU A 16 -1.93 3.13 -8.14
CA LEU A 16 -0.63 2.49 -7.97
C LEU A 16 -0.11 1.98 -9.32
N THR A 17 1.10 2.37 -9.69
CA THR A 17 1.68 1.98 -10.99
C THR A 17 1.97 0.48 -11.09
N ALA A 18 2.29 -0.19 -10.00
CA ALA A 18 2.43 -1.66 -9.99
C ALA A 18 1.18 -2.38 -10.51
N ALA A 19 -0.02 -1.80 -10.32
CA ALA A 19 -1.27 -2.32 -10.81
C ALA A 19 -1.45 -2.21 -12.33
N LEU A 20 -0.67 -1.37 -12.98
CA LEU A 20 -0.90 -0.99 -14.38
C LEU A 20 -0.15 -1.87 -15.39
N GLN A 21 0.68 -2.82 -14.96
CA GLN A 21 1.34 -3.78 -15.84
C GLN A 21 2.50 -3.22 -16.70
N GLU A 22 3.17 -4.08 -17.43
CA GLU A 22 4.24 -3.69 -18.37
C GLU A 22 3.64 -3.07 -19.64
N LEU A 23 3.36 -1.78 -19.62
CA LEU A 23 2.99 -1.03 -20.82
C LEU A 23 4.20 -0.82 -21.72
N THR A 24 5.39 -0.67 -21.14
CA THR A 24 6.65 -0.52 -21.86
C THR A 24 7.42 -1.83 -21.82
N PRO A 25 7.81 -2.40 -22.97
CA PRO A 25 8.66 -3.58 -23.02
C PRO A 25 9.96 -3.40 -22.24
N ARG A 26 10.44 -4.50 -21.63
CA ARG A 26 11.60 -4.44 -20.71
C ARG A 26 12.88 -3.95 -21.40
N ASP A 27 13.15 -4.38 -22.62
CA ASP A 27 14.29 -3.96 -23.41
C ASP A 27 14.29 -2.44 -23.68
N GLN A 28 13.12 -1.89 -23.99
CA GLN A 28 12.98 -0.43 -24.16
C GLN A 28 13.16 0.30 -22.85
N ARG A 29 12.61 -0.20 -21.75
CA ARG A 29 12.76 0.38 -20.42
C ARG A 29 14.22 0.30 -19.92
N ASP A 30 14.92 -0.81 -20.18
CA ASP A 30 16.31 -0.95 -19.79
C ASP A 30 17.23 -0.01 -20.59
N ALA A 31 16.84 0.33 -21.83
CA ALA A 31 17.53 1.33 -22.66
C ALA A 31 17.20 2.77 -22.22
N ASP A 32 15.95 3.05 -21.80
CA ASP A 32 15.51 4.34 -21.27
C ASP A 32 14.65 4.11 -20.01
N PRO A 33 15.27 4.15 -18.81
CA PRO A 33 14.56 3.84 -17.56
C PRO A 33 13.38 4.74 -17.24
N ASP A 34 13.33 5.94 -17.78
CA ASP A 34 12.26 6.91 -17.49
C ASP A 34 11.12 6.85 -18.50
N LEU A 35 11.26 6.09 -19.58
CA LEU A 35 10.23 5.95 -20.62
C LEU A 35 8.93 5.33 -20.06
N ALA A 36 9.05 4.32 -19.20
CA ALA A 36 7.88 3.70 -18.57
C ALA A 36 7.08 4.72 -17.74
N ILE A 37 7.76 5.62 -17.03
CA ILE A 37 7.11 6.66 -16.21
C ILE A 37 6.35 7.63 -17.11
N GLU A 38 6.92 8.04 -18.24
CA GLU A 38 6.27 8.93 -19.20
C GLU A 38 5.00 8.29 -19.79
N GLU A 39 5.08 7.04 -20.20
CA GLU A 39 3.92 6.27 -20.68
C GLU A 39 2.84 6.10 -19.61
N TRP A 40 3.25 5.93 -18.35
CA TRP A 40 2.36 5.82 -17.22
C TRP A 40 1.60 7.11 -16.95
N LEU A 41 2.28 8.24 -17.00
CA LEU A 41 1.68 9.56 -16.82
C LEU A 41 0.67 9.86 -17.94
N GLN A 42 1.03 9.53 -19.18
CA GLN A 42 0.11 9.63 -20.31
C GLN A 42 -1.12 8.75 -20.11
N PHE A 43 -0.92 7.51 -19.73
CA PHE A 43 -2.03 6.56 -19.51
C PHE A 43 -2.89 6.95 -18.31
N ALA A 44 -2.30 7.45 -17.23
CA ALA A 44 -3.04 7.99 -16.09
C ALA A 44 -3.96 9.13 -16.49
N ARG A 45 -3.49 10.06 -17.35
CA ARG A 45 -4.33 11.09 -17.96
C ARG A 45 -5.48 10.48 -18.77
N GLU A 46 -5.20 9.51 -19.62
CA GLU A 46 -6.19 8.84 -20.49
C GLU A 46 -7.31 8.17 -19.69
N ILE A 47 -6.97 7.55 -18.55
CA ILE A 47 -7.96 6.93 -17.66
C ILE A 47 -8.60 7.89 -16.66
N GLY A 48 -8.14 9.15 -16.60
CA GLY A 48 -8.69 10.18 -15.72
C GLY A 48 -8.18 10.11 -14.28
N SER A 49 -7.03 9.50 -14.03
CA SER A 49 -6.38 9.56 -12.73
C SER A 49 -5.63 10.87 -12.54
N PRO A 50 -5.95 11.66 -11.50
CA PRO A 50 -5.26 12.93 -11.26
C PRO A 50 -3.87 12.77 -10.65
N ASN A 51 -3.56 11.61 -10.09
CA ASN A 51 -2.28 11.29 -9.46
C ASN A 51 -1.90 9.84 -9.70
N ILE A 52 -0.60 9.54 -9.54
CA ILE A 52 -0.06 8.19 -9.47
C ILE A 52 0.69 7.99 -8.15
N GLN A 53 0.66 6.78 -7.62
CA GLN A 53 1.65 6.27 -6.67
C GLN A 53 2.68 5.50 -7.50
N LEU A 54 3.90 6.03 -7.57
CA LEU A 54 4.94 5.45 -8.40
C LEU A 54 5.72 4.41 -7.61
N SER A 55 5.60 3.15 -8.00
CA SER A 55 6.35 2.08 -7.34
C SER A 55 7.81 2.03 -7.78
N ALA A 56 8.66 1.63 -6.86
CA ALA A 56 10.06 1.30 -7.08
C ALA A 56 10.31 -0.12 -6.57
N ALA A 57 11.24 -0.84 -7.17
CA ALA A 57 11.65 -2.15 -6.71
C ALA A 57 13.11 -2.41 -7.06
N LEU A 58 13.76 -3.27 -6.28
CA LEU A 58 15.06 -3.79 -6.67
C LEU A 58 14.96 -4.48 -8.02
N HIS A 59 15.86 -4.15 -8.92
CA HIS A 59 15.92 -4.83 -10.20
C HIS A 59 16.22 -6.33 -10.00
N PRO A 60 15.70 -7.25 -10.83
CA PRO A 60 15.97 -8.69 -10.69
C PRO A 60 17.46 -9.05 -10.58
N THR A 61 18.35 -8.25 -11.20
CA THR A 61 19.81 -8.43 -11.08
C THR A 61 20.39 -8.02 -9.73
N GLU A 62 19.63 -7.29 -8.92
CA GLU A 62 20.00 -6.84 -7.57
C GLU A 62 19.25 -7.61 -6.48
N SER A 63 18.18 -8.33 -6.85
CA SER A 63 17.33 -9.08 -5.93
C SER A 63 17.79 -10.52 -5.79
N ASP A 64 17.76 -11.03 -4.57
CA ASP A 64 17.98 -12.46 -4.29
C ASP A 64 16.65 -13.27 -4.41
N VAL A 65 15.54 -12.59 -4.70
CA VAL A 65 14.25 -13.23 -4.90
C VAL A 65 14.15 -13.64 -6.36
N PRO A 66 13.91 -14.93 -6.67
CA PRO A 66 13.68 -15.37 -8.03
C PRO A 66 12.54 -14.58 -8.70
N ALA A 67 12.68 -14.24 -9.96
CA ALA A 67 11.68 -13.44 -10.68
C ALA A 67 10.27 -14.10 -10.63
N GLU A 68 10.22 -15.43 -10.57
CA GLU A 68 8.99 -16.22 -10.47
C GLU A 68 8.32 -16.13 -9.08
N ALA A 69 9.11 -15.79 -8.05
CA ALA A 69 8.61 -15.61 -6.68
C ALA A 69 8.24 -14.15 -6.39
N MET A 70 8.54 -13.22 -7.29
CA MET A 70 8.08 -11.85 -7.19
C MET A 70 6.60 -11.83 -7.60
N LEU A 71 5.74 -11.48 -6.65
CA LEU A 71 4.28 -11.34 -6.89
C LEU A 71 3.98 -10.30 -7.96
N ASP A 72 4.91 -9.38 -8.15
CA ASP A 72 4.85 -8.34 -9.16
C ASP A 72 6.23 -8.21 -9.82
N PRO A 73 6.45 -8.83 -10.99
CA PRO A 73 7.68 -8.57 -11.72
C PRO A 73 7.71 -7.10 -12.05
N VAL A 74 8.80 -6.49 -11.73
CA VAL A 74 9.25 -5.10 -11.81
C VAL A 74 8.89 -4.42 -13.14
N ALA A 75 7.60 -4.43 -13.44
CA ALA A 75 7.05 -3.78 -14.61
C ALA A 75 6.76 -2.35 -14.21
N ASN A 76 7.25 -1.40 -14.99
CA ASN A 76 6.93 0.01 -14.82
C ASN A 76 7.29 0.58 -13.42
N THR A 77 8.36 0.12 -12.85
CA THR A 77 8.90 0.66 -11.60
C THR A 77 9.95 1.72 -11.88
N LEU A 78 10.06 2.66 -10.95
CA LEU A 78 11.15 3.62 -10.98
C LEU A 78 12.50 2.87 -10.89
N ASP A 79 13.29 2.92 -11.96
CA ASP A 79 14.60 2.27 -11.99
C ASP A 79 15.63 3.17 -11.29
N LEU A 80 16.15 2.67 -10.16
CA LEU A 80 17.14 3.35 -9.33
C LEU A 80 18.51 2.65 -9.36
N ARG A 81 18.77 1.75 -10.32
CA ARG A 81 20.11 1.18 -10.54
C ARG A 81 21.13 2.26 -10.87
N GLN A 82 20.73 3.21 -11.69
CA GLN A 82 21.49 4.43 -11.94
C GLN A 82 20.98 5.56 -11.02
N PRO A 83 21.84 6.50 -10.62
CA PRO A 83 21.45 7.61 -9.77
C PRO A 83 20.25 8.38 -10.35
N PHE A 84 19.21 8.56 -9.55
CA PHE A 84 18.09 9.42 -9.89
C PHE A 84 18.51 10.87 -9.59
N ASN A 85 19.02 11.55 -10.60
CA ASN A 85 19.57 12.89 -10.49
C ASN A 85 18.55 13.96 -10.89
N LYS A 86 18.94 15.24 -10.75
CA LYS A 86 18.09 16.39 -11.09
C LYS A 86 17.64 16.40 -12.55
N GLN A 87 18.44 15.86 -13.48
CA GLN A 87 18.08 15.80 -14.89
C GLN A 87 16.95 14.82 -15.13
N ARG A 88 17.04 13.61 -14.58
CA ARG A 88 15.95 12.60 -14.62
C ARG A 88 14.69 13.13 -13.95
N ALA A 89 14.83 13.70 -12.75
CA ALA A 89 13.71 14.30 -12.05
C ALA A 89 13.04 15.42 -12.89
N ALA A 90 13.79 16.29 -13.51
CA ALA A 90 13.25 17.34 -14.35
C ALA A 90 12.46 16.78 -15.55
N ARG A 91 12.91 15.69 -16.17
CA ARG A 91 12.21 14.98 -17.24
C ARG A 91 10.85 14.46 -16.76
N VAL A 92 10.84 13.74 -15.62
CA VAL A 92 9.60 13.20 -15.04
C VAL A 92 8.64 14.31 -14.64
N LEU A 93 9.12 15.35 -13.97
CA LEU A 93 8.30 16.51 -13.57
C LEU A 93 7.73 17.28 -14.78
N ALA A 94 8.48 17.38 -15.87
CA ALA A 94 7.98 17.96 -17.12
C ALA A 94 6.83 17.12 -17.69
N SER A 95 6.98 15.80 -17.74
CA SER A 95 5.93 14.89 -18.19
C SER A 95 4.70 14.91 -17.27
N MET A 96 4.89 14.99 -15.95
CA MET A 96 3.78 15.18 -15.00
C MET A 96 3.00 16.46 -15.31
N LYS A 97 3.70 17.56 -15.52
CA LYS A 97 3.09 18.85 -15.86
C LYS A 97 2.35 18.81 -17.21
N GLU A 98 2.94 18.21 -18.22
CA GLU A 98 2.33 18.05 -19.55
C GLU A 98 1.05 17.22 -19.51
N ASN A 99 1.06 16.17 -18.72
CA ASN A 99 -0.10 15.27 -18.57
C ASN A 99 -1.11 15.77 -17.53
N GLY A 100 -0.79 16.75 -16.71
CA GLY A 100 -1.64 17.21 -15.62
C GLY A 100 -1.85 16.15 -14.54
N VAL A 101 -0.88 15.26 -14.36
CA VAL A 101 -0.90 14.15 -13.40
C VAL A 101 0.12 14.40 -12.30
N GLY A 102 -0.34 14.36 -11.03
CA GLY A 102 0.49 14.52 -9.85
C GLY A 102 1.06 13.21 -9.34
N LEU A 103 1.85 13.31 -8.27
CA LEU A 103 2.41 12.18 -7.53
C LEU A 103 1.82 12.17 -6.13
N SER A 104 1.26 11.03 -5.69
CA SER A 104 0.80 10.88 -4.30
C SER A 104 1.96 10.56 -3.37
N ASP A 105 2.76 9.58 -3.72
CA ASP A 105 3.97 9.14 -3.02
C ASP A 105 4.75 8.15 -3.91
N LEU A 106 5.93 7.73 -3.41
CA LEU A 106 6.66 6.59 -3.96
C LEU A 106 6.36 5.35 -3.13
N GLY A 107 6.26 4.18 -3.78
CA GLY A 107 6.09 2.90 -3.11
C GLY A 107 7.33 2.01 -3.25
N TYR A 108 7.84 1.47 -2.14
CA TYR A 108 8.82 0.39 -2.14
C TYR A 108 8.42 -0.67 -1.12
N PHE A 109 7.83 -1.74 -1.63
CA PHE A 109 7.19 -2.78 -0.83
C PHE A 109 8.12 -3.98 -0.66
N ASP A 110 8.98 -3.92 0.35
CA ASP A 110 9.92 -5.00 0.66
C ASP A 110 10.12 -5.18 2.17
N ASN A 111 10.69 -6.33 2.56
CA ASN A 111 10.96 -6.66 3.96
C ASN A 111 12.22 -5.95 4.48
N MET A 112 12.04 -4.87 5.24
CA MET A 112 13.15 -4.10 5.84
C MET A 112 13.79 -4.81 7.04
N LEU A 113 13.12 -5.82 7.61
CA LEU A 113 13.65 -6.64 8.71
C LEU A 113 14.12 -8.02 8.23
N ALA A 114 14.56 -8.15 6.97
CA ALA A 114 15.04 -9.42 6.42
C ALA A 114 16.11 -10.05 7.32
N ALA A 115 16.05 -11.38 7.50
CA ALA A 115 16.97 -12.12 8.36
C ALA A 115 18.41 -12.06 7.87
N ASP A 116 18.61 -12.18 6.55
CA ASP A 116 19.94 -12.06 5.94
C ASP A 116 20.42 -10.61 5.99
N LEU A 117 21.62 -10.42 6.57
CA LEU A 117 22.18 -9.09 6.77
C LEU A 117 22.56 -8.40 5.44
N ALA A 118 23.06 -9.15 4.47
CA ALA A 118 23.48 -8.57 3.19
C ALA A 118 22.25 -8.14 2.37
N ALA A 119 21.23 -8.99 2.31
CA ALA A 119 19.95 -8.66 1.68
C ALA A 119 19.29 -7.46 2.36
N ARG A 120 19.28 -7.41 3.70
CA ARG A 120 18.73 -6.29 4.45
C ARG A 120 19.45 -4.99 4.16
N ARG A 121 20.77 -4.98 4.10
CA ARG A 121 21.56 -3.78 3.74
C ARG A 121 21.23 -3.29 2.35
N LYS A 122 21.17 -4.19 1.35
CA LYS A 122 20.77 -3.83 -0.04
C LYS A 122 19.41 -3.13 -0.06
N LYS A 123 18.43 -3.65 0.69
CA LYS A 123 17.08 -3.09 0.78
C LYS A 123 17.07 -1.71 1.45
N HIS A 124 17.84 -1.53 2.51
CA HIS A 124 17.99 -0.24 3.18
C HIS A 124 18.68 0.79 2.27
N ASP A 125 19.77 0.41 1.61
CA ASP A 125 20.47 1.28 0.65
C ASP A 125 19.54 1.67 -0.52
N PHE A 126 18.71 0.73 -0.98
CA PHE A 126 17.69 1.03 -1.99
C PHE A 126 16.62 1.99 -1.47
N MET A 127 16.12 1.80 -0.25
CA MET A 127 15.17 2.71 0.38
C MET A 127 15.71 4.14 0.47
N LEU A 128 17.00 4.32 0.77
CA LEU A 128 17.62 5.65 0.77
C LEU A 128 17.60 6.27 -0.62
N ARG A 129 17.84 5.48 -1.69
CA ARG A 129 17.69 5.95 -3.08
C ARG A 129 16.24 6.36 -3.39
N VAL A 130 15.26 5.63 -2.86
CA VAL A 130 13.83 5.98 -2.98
C VAL A 130 13.51 7.29 -2.26
N PHE A 131 14.05 7.50 -1.06
CA PHE A 131 13.91 8.77 -0.34
C PHE A 131 14.49 9.95 -1.12
N ASP A 132 15.68 9.80 -1.68
CA ASP A 132 16.31 10.85 -2.49
C ASP A 132 15.49 11.16 -3.75
N ALA A 133 14.95 10.13 -4.41
CA ALA A 133 14.06 10.29 -5.55
C ALA A 133 12.74 11.00 -5.15
N ALA A 134 12.15 10.66 -4.00
CA ALA A 134 10.96 11.29 -3.47
C ALA A 134 11.15 12.81 -3.27
N VAL A 135 12.28 13.20 -2.68
CA VAL A 135 12.65 14.62 -2.51
C VAL A 135 12.78 15.32 -3.85
N LEU A 136 13.46 14.70 -4.82
CA LEU A 136 13.66 15.27 -6.15
C LEU A 136 12.35 15.42 -6.93
N LEU A 137 11.40 14.54 -6.71
CA LEU A 137 10.06 14.56 -7.33
C LEU A 137 9.04 15.41 -6.55
N GLY A 138 9.41 15.93 -5.37
CA GLY A 138 8.59 16.85 -4.58
C GLY A 138 7.43 16.19 -3.85
N THR A 139 7.49 14.87 -3.58
CA THR A 139 6.54 14.22 -2.67
C THR A 139 7.04 14.25 -1.22
N ASP A 140 6.11 14.25 -0.27
CA ASP A 140 6.38 14.28 1.17
C ASP A 140 6.28 12.90 1.84
N ALA A 141 6.05 11.84 1.05
CA ALA A 141 5.85 10.51 1.59
C ALA A 141 6.45 9.39 0.72
N VAL A 142 6.83 8.31 1.40
CA VAL A 142 7.15 7.01 0.81
C VAL A 142 6.31 5.95 1.49
N CYS A 143 5.73 5.04 0.71
CA CYS A 143 4.97 3.89 1.19
C CYS A 143 5.81 2.61 1.11
N GLY A 144 5.63 1.68 2.04
CA GLY A 144 6.35 0.41 2.02
C GLY A 144 6.03 -0.46 3.24
N PHE A 145 6.80 -1.52 3.44
CA PHE A 145 6.61 -2.43 4.57
C PHE A 145 7.65 -2.19 5.68
N VAL A 146 7.31 -2.61 6.89
CA VAL A 146 8.31 -2.87 7.94
C VAL A 146 8.95 -4.24 7.69
N GLY A 147 8.12 -5.24 7.45
CA GLY A 147 8.56 -6.61 7.32
C GLY A 147 8.70 -7.32 8.66
N ARG A 148 9.37 -8.46 8.64
CA ARG A 148 9.67 -9.30 9.80
C ARG A 148 10.92 -10.15 9.54
N ASN A 149 11.71 -10.37 10.57
CA ASN A 149 12.65 -11.48 10.59
C ASN A 149 11.90 -12.75 11.06
N PRO A 150 11.65 -13.72 10.18
CA PRO A 150 10.86 -14.90 10.50
C PRO A 150 11.56 -15.85 11.48
N LEU A 151 12.85 -15.66 11.73
CA LEU A 151 13.64 -16.46 12.68
C LEU A 151 13.52 -15.96 14.13
N LEU A 152 12.87 -14.79 14.32
CA LEU A 152 12.76 -14.13 15.62
C LEU A 152 11.31 -14.11 16.10
N GLU A 153 11.12 -14.14 17.42
CA GLU A 153 9.83 -13.91 18.05
C GLU A 153 9.43 -12.42 17.94
N MET A 154 8.19 -12.10 18.31
CA MET A 154 7.65 -10.74 18.10
C MET A 154 8.40 -9.67 18.90
N ASP A 155 8.72 -9.95 20.17
CA ASP A 155 9.49 -9.06 21.04
C ASP A 155 10.90 -8.79 20.49
N GLN A 156 11.57 -9.81 19.98
CA GLN A 156 12.86 -9.69 19.32
C GLN A 156 12.76 -8.90 18.00
N ASN A 157 11.67 -9.06 17.25
CA ASN A 157 11.41 -8.24 16.07
C ASN A 157 11.16 -6.76 16.42
N LEU A 158 10.53 -6.45 17.57
CA LEU A 158 10.40 -5.08 18.05
C LEU A 158 11.77 -4.48 18.41
N ILE A 159 12.66 -5.25 19.03
CA ILE A 159 14.04 -4.81 19.29
C ILE A 159 14.77 -4.57 17.97
N MET A 160 14.67 -5.50 17.02
CA MET A 160 15.27 -5.35 15.70
C MET A 160 14.71 -4.14 14.94
N PHE A 161 13.41 -3.86 15.04
CA PHE A 161 12.82 -2.64 14.48
C PHE A 161 13.47 -1.38 15.07
N GLU A 162 13.65 -1.34 16.37
CA GLU A 162 14.32 -0.22 17.05
C GLU A 162 15.77 -0.03 16.56
N GLU A 163 16.49 -1.11 16.38
CA GLU A 163 17.89 -1.08 15.94
C GLU A 163 18.08 -0.70 14.47
N VAL A 164 17.23 -1.21 13.57
CA VAL A 164 17.50 -1.11 12.13
C VAL A 164 16.49 -0.26 11.36
N PHE A 165 15.25 -0.13 11.80
CA PHE A 165 14.23 0.66 11.12
C PHE A 165 14.19 2.12 11.60
N ILE A 166 14.47 2.38 12.87
CA ILE A 166 14.58 3.75 13.40
C ILE A 166 15.65 4.58 12.65
N PRO A 167 16.83 4.05 12.32
CA PRO A 167 17.76 4.77 11.44
C PRO A 167 17.14 5.19 10.09
N LEU A 168 16.34 4.34 9.43
CA LEU A 168 15.65 4.72 8.20
C LEU A 168 14.64 5.85 8.42
N LEU A 169 13.90 5.84 9.52
CA LEU A 169 12.97 6.92 9.86
C LEU A 169 13.70 8.24 10.17
N LYS A 170 14.91 8.18 10.73
CA LYS A 170 15.76 9.38 10.90
C LYS A 170 16.20 9.95 9.56
N GLU A 171 16.55 9.09 8.59
CA GLU A 171 16.86 9.50 7.24
C GLU A 171 15.64 10.09 6.50
N ALA A 172 14.45 9.51 6.69
CA ALA A 172 13.20 10.08 6.20
C ALA A 172 12.95 11.48 6.81
N LYS A 173 13.11 11.61 8.14
CA LYS A 173 12.97 12.88 8.85
C LYS A 173 13.93 13.95 8.34
N ALA A 174 15.20 13.59 8.13
CA ALA A 174 16.22 14.52 7.63
C ALA A 174 15.85 15.08 6.23
N ARG A 175 15.05 14.33 5.46
CA ARG A 175 14.55 14.70 4.13
C ARG A 175 13.15 15.32 4.13
N GLY A 176 12.54 15.48 5.30
CA GLY A 176 11.16 15.97 5.43
C GLY A 176 10.09 14.98 4.96
N LEU A 177 10.41 13.69 4.92
CA LEU A 177 9.53 12.63 4.43
C LEU A 177 8.79 11.94 5.57
N THR A 178 7.59 11.45 5.26
CA THR A 178 6.83 10.50 6.06
C THR A 178 6.96 9.09 5.46
N TYR A 179 7.19 8.09 6.30
CA TYR A 179 7.14 6.69 5.90
C TYR A 179 5.76 6.13 6.22
N ARG A 180 4.99 5.77 5.20
CA ARG A 180 3.66 5.17 5.33
C ARG A 180 3.78 3.66 5.21
N VAL A 181 3.54 2.97 6.31
CA VAL A 181 3.63 1.50 6.36
C VAL A 181 2.33 0.89 5.89
N GLU A 182 2.35 0.12 4.83
CA GLU A 182 1.22 -0.72 4.47
C GLU A 182 1.16 -1.94 5.39
N GLN A 183 -0.04 -2.26 5.87
CA GLN A 183 -0.25 -3.32 6.85
C GLN A 183 -0.40 -4.72 6.22
N CYS A 184 -0.04 -4.88 4.96
CA CYS A 184 -0.05 -6.20 4.32
C CYS A 184 0.63 -7.24 5.23
N PRO A 185 -0.02 -8.36 5.59
CA PRO A 185 0.58 -9.41 6.41
C PRO A 185 1.69 -10.16 5.68
N MET A 186 1.81 -9.97 4.35
CA MET A 186 2.82 -10.59 3.50
C MET A 186 2.84 -12.13 3.62
N PRO A 187 1.70 -12.82 3.47
CA PRO A 187 1.61 -14.25 3.72
C PRO A 187 2.43 -15.08 2.73
N GLY A 188 2.64 -14.57 1.53
CA GLY A 188 3.37 -15.25 0.48
C GLY A 188 4.86 -15.47 0.75
N TRP A 189 5.44 -14.79 1.72
CA TRP A 189 6.86 -14.89 2.07
C TRP A 189 7.07 -15.81 3.26
N ASN A 190 6.16 -16.74 3.49
CA ASN A 190 5.99 -17.34 4.77
C ASN A 190 6.38 -18.79 4.86
N VAL A 191 6.86 -19.12 6.03
CA VAL A 191 6.91 -20.46 6.59
C VAL A 191 5.58 -20.69 7.32
N LEU A 192 4.95 -21.85 7.19
CA LEU A 192 3.60 -22.17 7.66
C LEU A 192 3.29 -21.80 9.13
N ASP A 193 4.29 -21.88 9.99
CA ASP A 193 4.17 -21.58 11.41
C ASP A 193 4.26 -20.08 11.73
N ARG A 194 4.58 -19.23 10.74
CA ARG A 194 4.79 -17.78 10.90
C ARG A 194 4.27 -17.02 9.70
N TRP A 195 2.97 -17.07 9.47
CA TRP A 195 2.36 -16.54 8.26
C TRP A 195 2.31 -15.00 8.17
N HIS A 196 2.55 -14.26 9.26
CA HIS A 196 2.71 -12.82 9.22
C HIS A 196 4.19 -12.45 9.04
N ASN A 197 4.55 -12.05 7.84
CA ASN A 197 5.90 -11.56 7.53
C ASN A 197 6.03 -10.03 7.60
N ASN A 198 5.02 -9.35 8.14
CA ASN A 198 5.07 -7.94 8.46
C ASN A 198 4.57 -7.75 9.90
N ILE A 199 5.42 -7.21 10.77
CA ILE A 199 5.02 -6.97 12.16
C ILE A 199 3.99 -5.84 12.31
N ALA A 200 3.82 -5.01 11.28
CA ALA A 200 2.84 -3.92 11.27
C ALA A 200 1.48 -4.35 10.68
N TYR A 201 0.96 -5.52 11.02
CA TYR A 201 -0.24 -6.10 10.40
C TYR A 201 -1.57 -5.72 11.06
N ALA A 202 -1.56 -5.12 12.26
CA ALA A 202 -2.77 -4.81 13.03
C ALA A 202 -2.56 -3.61 13.96
N PRO A 203 -3.63 -2.96 14.46
CA PRO A 203 -3.55 -1.75 15.28
C PRO A 203 -2.68 -1.85 16.54
N GLY A 204 -2.73 -2.96 17.26
CA GLY A 204 -1.90 -3.17 18.45
C GLY A 204 -0.40 -3.04 18.13
N PRO A 205 0.13 -3.83 17.19
CA PRO A 205 1.48 -3.65 16.66
C PRO A 205 1.78 -2.24 16.15
N TRP A 206 0.87 -1.56 15.43
CA TRP A 206 1.12 -0.20 14.95
C TRP A 206 1.38 0.77 16.08
N ILE A 207 0.58 0.68 17.15
CA ILE A 207 0.74 1.52 18.35
C ILE A 207 2.07 1.21 19.04
N ALA A 208 2.44 -0.07 19.16
CA ALA A 208 3.71 -0.47 19.76
C ALA A 208 4.91 0.10 18.98
N LEU A 209 4.90 -0.05 17.65
CA LEU A 209 5.93 0.50 16.76
C LEU A 209 5.99 2.03 16.82
N HIS A 210 4.83 2.69 16.80
CA HIS A 210 4.78 4.15 16.90
C HIS A 210 5.34 4.66 18.24
N ARG A 211 5.06 3.99 19.36
CA ARG A 211 5.64 4.34 20.66
C ARG A 211 7.17 4.21 20.68
N ILE A 212 7.70 3.22 19.96
CA ILE A 212 9.16 3.13 19.73
C ILE A 212 9.63 4.37 18.95
N CYS A 213 8.96 4.70 17.85
CA CYS A 213 9.29 5.88 17.05
C CYS A 213 9.24 7.18 17.85
N GLU A 214 8.25 7.35 18.73
CA GLU A 214 8.13 8.53 19.61
C GLU A 214 9.32 8.66 20.55
N ARG A 215 9.77 7.55 21.18
CA ARG A 215 10.96 7.55 22.06
C ARG A 215 12.22 8.04 21.35
N HIS A 216 12.30 7.81 20.02
CA HIS A 216 13.43 8.25 19.19
C HIS A 216 13.19 9.58 18.46
N GLY A 217 12.08 10.26 18.72
CA GLY A 217 11.75 11.55 18.11
C GLY A 217 11.43 11.48 16.62
N VAL A 218 10.97 10.33 16.13
CA VAL A 218 10.56 10.09 14.74
C VAL A 218 9.10 9.61 14.62
N GLY A 219 8.28 9.88 15.63
CA GLY A 219 6.87 9.48 15.64
C GLY A 219 6.05 10.12 14.51
N ASP A 220 6.42 11.32 14.06
CA ASP A 220 5.74 12.00 12.96
C ASP A 220 6.07 11.40 11.60
N GLN A 221 7.17 10.68 11.49
CA GLN A 221 7.60 10.00 10.27
C GLN A 221 6.93 8.63 10.06
N PHE A 222 6.31 8.07 11.09
CA PHE A 222 5.67 6.77 11.02
C PHE A 222 4.15 6.94 10.87
N ARG A 223 3.60 6.47 9.76
CA ARG A 223 2.15 6.41 9.49
C ARG A 223 1.80 5.07 8.88
N ILE A 224 0.51 4.77 8.85
CA ILE A 224 -0.05 3.57 8.22
C ILE A 224 -0.70 3.96 6.90
N HIS A 225 -0.39 3.23 5.86
CA HIS A 225 -1.12 3.22 4.60
C HIS A 225 -2.09 2.05 4.66
N TYR A 226 -3.35 2.33 4.91
CA TYR A 226 -4.34 1.30 5.21
C TYR A 226 -4.94 0.70 3.94
N ASP A 227 -4.79 -0.60 3.79
CA ASP A 227 -5.46 -1.41 2.75
C ASP A 227 -6.53 -2.28 3.40
N PRO A 228 -7.83 -2.04 3.16
CA PRO A 228 -8.89 -2.85 3.74
C PRO A 228 -8.85 -4.31 3.28
N SER A 229 -8.30 -4.60 2.10
CA SER A 229 -8.22 -5.98 1.60
C SER A 229 -7.44 -6.89 2.53
N HIS A 230 -6.35 -6.39 3.07
CA HIS A 230 -5.51 -7.15 4.00
C HIS A 230 -6.21 -7.39 5.34
N ALA A 231 -6.94 -6.40 5.84
CA ALA A 231 -7.68 -6.52 7.09
C ALA A 231 -8.81 -7.57 6.98
N ILE A 232 -9.61 -7.52 5.91
CA ILE A 232 -10.70 -8.48 5.70
C ILE A 232 -10.20 -9.91 5.46
N LEU A 233 -9.06 -10.07 4.79
CA LEU A 233 -8.43 -11.38 4.63
C LEU A 233 -7.97 -11.99 5.96
N MET A 234 -7.67 -11.15 6.94
CA MET A 234 -7.37 -11.56 8.33
C MET A 234 -8.62 -11.67 9.21
N GLY A 235 -9.82 -11.53 8.64
CA GLY A 235 -11.07 -11.54 9.39
C GLY A 235 -11.28 -10.31 10.28
N GLN A 236 -10.60 -9.20 10.02
CA GLN A 236 -10.74 -7.96 10.77
C GLN A 236 -11.87 -7.11 10.19
N ASP A 237 -12.70 -6.55 11.07
CA ASP A 237 -13.71 -5.57 10.70
C ASP A 237 -13.10 -4.16 10.70
N THR A 238 -13.19 -3.47 9.56
CA THR A 238 -12.59 -2.15 9.36
C THR A 238 -13.16 -1.10 10.32
N ARG A 239 -14.48 -1.09 10.53
CA ARG A 239 -15.10 -0.09 11.42
C ARG A 239 -14.68 -0.29 12.88
N SER A 240 -14.66 -1.52 13.35
CA SER A 240 -14.15 -1.86 14.69
C SER A 240 -12.68 -1.51 14.85
N LEU A 241 -11.88 -1.73 13.81
CA LEU A 241 -10.46 -1.35 13.80
C LEU A 241 -10.28 0.17 13.92
N PHE A 242 -11.03 0.96 13.15
CA PHE A 242 -10.99 2.43 13.23
C PHE A 242 -11.52 2.93 14.57
N GLN A 243 -12.57 2.30 15.11
CA GLN A 243 -13.08 2.63 16.45
C GLN A 243 -12.01 2.39 17.53
N TYR A 244 -11.30 1.27 17.46
CA TYR A 244 -10.19 0.99 18.37
C TYR A 244 -9.08 2.05 18.29
N LEU A 245 -8.71 2.48 17.08
CA LEU A 245 -7.73 3.56 16.90
C LEU A 245 -8.22 4.89 17.48
N LYS A 246 -9.50 5.20 17.32
CA LYS A 246 -10.13 6.38 17.94
C LYS A 246 -10.06 6.30 19.46
N ASP A 247 -10.56 5.19 20.03
CA ASP A 247 -10.67 5.02 21.49
C ASP A 247 -9.30 5.03 22.19
N THR A 248 -8.26 4.59 21.49
CA THR A 248 -6.89 4.60 21.97
C THR A 248 -6.13 5.90 21.65
N GLY A 249 -6.75 6.86 20.93
CA GLY A 249 -6.13 8.12 20.55
C GLY A 249 -5.14 8.05 19.39
N TYR A 250 -5.13 6.94 18.65
CA TYR A 250 -4.17 6.68 17.55
C TYR A 250 -4.78 6.78 16.15
N GLY A 251 -5.98 7.37 15.99
CA GLY A 251 -6.60 7.59 14.68
C GLY A 251 -5.73 8.36 13.69
N PHE A 252 -4.83 9.21 14.18
CA PHE A 252 -3.87 9.97 13.36
C PHE A 252 -2.80 9.09 12.70
N LEU A 253 -2.66 7.83 13.10
CA LEU A 253 -1.70 6.91 12.45
C LEU A 253 -2.03 6.65 11.00
N ILE A 254 -3.31 6.67 10.62
CA ILE A 254 -3.69 6.47 9.23
C ILE A 254 -3.29 7.69 8.40
N GLY A 255 -2.37 7.50 7.47
CA GLY A 255 -1.82 8.55 6.61
C GLY A 255 -2.20 8.44 5.14
N GLY A 256 -2.86 7.36 4.72
CA GLY A 256 -3.32 7.12 3.36
C GLY A 256 -4.06 5.80 3.25
N PHE A 257 -4.65 5.57 2.08
CA PHE A 257 -5.43 4.36 1.81
C PHE A 257 -5.08 3.76 0.45
N HIS A 258 -4.87 2.45 0.41
CA HIS A 258 -5.11 1.68 -0.79
C HIS A 258 -6.61 1.36 -0.91
N VAL A 259 -7.11 1.33 -2.13
CA VAL A 259 -8.49 0.99 -2.46
C VAL A 259 -8.46 -0.31 -3.24
N LYS A 260 -8.69 -1.39 -2.52
CA LYS A 260 -8.66 -2.75 -3.06
C LYS A 260 -9.67 -3.61 -2.29
N GLY A 261 -10.55 -4.29 -3.00
CA GLY A 261 -11.43 -5.31 -2.44
C GLY A 261 -10.79 -6.69 -2.49
N GLN A 262 -11.35 -7.63 -1.75
CA GLN A 262 -10.91 -9.03 -1.74
C GLN A 262 -12.09 -9.98 -1.61
N VAL A 263 -11.98 -11.16 -2.22
CA VAL A 263 -12.86 -12.29 -1.90
C VAL A 263 -12.22 -13.11 -0.78
N VAL A 264 -12.96 -13.34 0.27
CA VAL A 264 -12.47 -14.05 1.44
C VAL A 264 -12.91 -15.51 1.39
N ASP A 265 -11.95 -16.44 1.44
CA ASP A 265 -12.26 -17.84 1.71
C ASP A 265 -12.37 -18.08 3.22
N SER A 266 -13.60 -18.27 3.68
CA SER A 266 -13.90 -18.54 5.10
C SER A 266 -13.20 -19.78 5.66
N ARG A 267 -12.89 -20.76 4.80
CA ARG A 267 -12.15 -21.97 5.21
C ARG A 267 -10.70 -21.64 5.50
N GLY A 268 -10.12 -20.76 4.68
CA GLY A 268 -8.77 -20.23 4.91
C GLY A 268 -8.70 -19.45 6.22
N VAL A 269 -9.68 -18.58 6.49
CA VAL A 269 -9.77 -17.86 7.78
C VAL A 269 -9.88 -18.85 8.94
N ALA A 270 -10.76 -19.87 8.84
CA ALA A 270 -10.93 -20.86 9.90
C ALA A 270 -9.68 -21.72 10.15
N ALA A 271 -8.98 -22.10 9.08
CA ALA A 271 -7.83 -23.01 9.18
C ALA A 271 -6.52 -22.29 9.52
N TRP A 272 -6.34 -21.06 9.04
CA TRP A 272 -5.06 -20.36 9.05
C TRP A 272 -5.13 -18.93 9.61
N GLY A 273 -6.32 -18.44 9.94
CA GLY A 273 -6.52 -17.03 10.32
C GLY A 273 -6.35 -16.06 9.14
N TYR A 274 -6.37 -16.57 7.91
CA TYR A 274 -6.19 -15.78 6.70
C TYR A 274 -7.00 -16.37 5.53
N GLY A 275 -7.85 -15.56 4.92
CA GLY A 275 -8.80 -15.97 3.87
C GLY A 275 -8.31 -15.71 2.45
N GLY A 276 -7.07 -15.39 2.26
CA GLY A 276 -6.45 -15.14 0.96
C GLY A 276 -5.49 -16.24 0.53
N GLN A 277 -4.72 -15.93 -0.51
CA GLN A 277 -3.69 -16.79 -1.02
C GLN A 277 -2.52 -16.88 -0.03
N THR A 278 -2.12 -18.10 0.32
CA THR A 278 -0.91 -18.35 1.10
C THR A 278 0.10 -19.11 0.27
N LEU A 279 1.38 -18.74 0.40
CA LEU A 279 2.48 -19.54 -0.14
C LEU A 279 3.02 -20.41 0.99
N GLN A 280 3.17 -21.69 0.72
CA GLN A 280 3.84 -22.63 1.61
C GLN A 280 5.28 -22.81 1.15
N ARG A 281 6.20 -22.86 2.12
CA ARG A 281 7.52 -23.41 1.86
C ARG A 281 7.36 -24.89 1.46
N GLY A 282 7.82 -25.25 0.30
CA GLY A 282 7.73 -26.62 -0.19
C GLY A 282 8.49 -26.78 -1.49
N ASP A 283 8.71 -28.02 -1.87
CA ASP A 283 9.45 -28.38 -3.07
C ASP A 283 8.62 -28.25 -4.35
N TRP A 284 7.49 -27.50 -4.29
CA TRP A 284 6.47 -27.49 -5.32
C TRP A 284 6.07 -26.09 -5.70
N ILE A 285 6.14 -25.79 -6.99
CA ILE A 285 5.53 -24.61 -7.62
C ILE A 285 4.42 -25.11 -8.53
N ASP A 286 3.19 -24.62 -8.35
CA ASP A 286 2.00 -25.02 -9.13
C ASP A 286 1.79 -26.56 -9.20
N GLY A 287 2.02 -27.24 -8.09
CA GLY A 287 1.84 -28.71 -8.03
C GLY A 287 2.97 -29.52 -8.65
N LYS A 288 4.06 -28.90 -9.07
CA LYS A 288 5.25 -29.56 -9.62
C LYS A 288 6.48 -29.26 -8.76
N PRO A 289 7.44 -30.19 -8.69
CA PRO A 289 8.73 -29.91 -8.06
C PRO A 289 9.38 -28.69 -8.70
N SER A 290 9.95 -27.79 -7.88
CA SER A 290 10.75 -26.70 -8.41
C SER A 290 11.87 -27.25 -9.30
N PRO A 291 12.03 -26.75 -10.53
CA PRO A 291 13.14 -27.16 -11.39
C PRO A 291 14.50 -26.65 -10.92
N ASN A 292 14.52 -25.69 -9.99
CA ASN A 292 15.75 -25.11 -9.45
C ASN A 292 16.19 -25.84 -8.18
N PRO A 293 17.35 -26.52 -8.16
CA PRO A 293 17.86 -27.18 -6.96
C PRO A 293 18.08 -26.25 -5.78
N ALA A 294 18.35 -24.96 -6.01
CA ALA A 294 18.49 -23.97 -4.96
C ALA A 294 17.15 -23.66 -4.26
N ASP A 295 16.02 -23.91 -4.92
CA ASP A 295 14.69 -23.75 -4.36
C ASP A 295 14.20 -25.01 -3.65
N GLN A 296 14.88 -26.14 -3.83
CA GLN A 296 14.59 -27.37 -3.09
C GLN A 296 14.89 -27.15 -1.62
N GLY A 297 13.84 -27.10 -0.83
CA GLY A 297 13.90 -26.71 0.58
C GLY A 297 13.57 -25.23 0.85
N ASN A 298 13.50 -24.37 -0.18
CA ASN A 298 13.03 -22.99 -0.10
C ASN A 298 11.92 -22.68 -1.10
N ALA A 299 11.54 -23.63 -1.94
CA ALA A 299 10.49 -23.45 -2.93
C ALA A 299 9.16 -23.09 -2.26
N TRP A 300 8.53 -22.06 -2.79
CA TRP A 300 7.25 -21.56 -2.33
C TRP A 300 6.15 -22.36 -3.00
N LYS A 301 5.47 -23.19 -2.27
CA LYS A 301 4.25 -23.83 -2.76
C LYS A 301 3.11 -22.84 -2.60
N LYS A 302 2.51 -22.46 -3.71
CA LYS A 302 1.22 -21.79 -3.71
C LYS A 302 0.20 -22.76 -3.11
N GLN A 303 -0.19 -22.53 -1.87
CA GLN A 303 -1.33 -23.22 -1.31
C GLN A 303 -2.56 -22.54 -1.86
N THR A 304 -3.32 -23.26 -2.64
CA THR A 304 -4.58 -22.80 -3.21
C THR A 304 -5.62 -22.70 -2.11
N VAL A 305 -5.58 -21.64 -1.36
CA VAL A 305 -6.80 -21.03 -0.90
C VAL A 305 -7.28 -20.22 -2.09
N LEU A 306 -8.49 -20.45 -2.56
CA LEU A 306 -9.03 -19.77 -3.73
C LEU A 306 -8.91 -18.25 -3.51
N CYS A 307 -8.05 -17.61 -4.28
CA CYS A 307 -8.01 -16.16 -4.34
C CYS A 307 -9.14 -15.68 -5.23
N GLU A 308 -9.52 -14.43 -5.09
CA GLU A 308 -10.55 -13.79 -5.92
C GLU A 308 -10.30 -13.97 -7.42
N HIS A 309 -9.05 -13.99 -7.87
CA HIS A 309 -8.69 -14.19 -9.27
C HIS A 309 -8.75 -15.65 -9.73
N GLU A 310 -8.97 -16.60 -8.82
CA GLU A 310 -9.15 -18.03 -9.14
C GLU A 310 -10.61 -18.45 -9.13
N LEU A 311 -11.52 -17.58 -8.69
CA LEU A 311 -12.96 -17.85 -8.69
C LEU A 311 -13.51 -17.74 -10.12
N PRO A 312 -14.25 -18.77 -10.61
CA PRO A 312 -14.87 -18.70 -11.93
C PRO A 312 -15.80 -17.48 -12.04
N GLY A 313 -15.63 -16.70 -13.10
CA GLY A 313 -16.49 -15.54 -13.38
C GLY A 313 -16.22 -14.30 -12.54
N THR A 314 -15.24 -14.34 -11.64
CA THR A 314 -14.81 -13.16 -10.88
C THR A 314 -13.60 -12.48 -11.53
N ALA A 315 -13.21 -11.43 -10.96
CA ALA A 315 -12.27 -10.39 -11.24
C ALA A 315 -10.95 -10.74 -11.93
N ARG A 316 -10.72 -11.96 -12.37
CA ARG A 316 -9.55 -12.31 -13.19
C ARG A 316 -9.36 -11.37 -14.39
N HIS A 317 -10.47 -10.76 -14.82
CA HIS A 317 -10.51 -9.88 -15.98
C HIS A 317 -11.34 -8.62 -15.77
N ASP A 318 -11.91 -8.42 -14.57
CA ASP A 318 -12.72 -7.26 -14.24
C ASP A 318 -12.43 -6.77 -12.80
N PRO A 319 -11.39 -5.94 -12.63
CA PRO A 319 -11.06 -5.33 -11.34
C PRO A 319 -12.18 -4.43 -10.78
N LEU A 320 -13.11 -3.94 -11.61
CA LEU A 320 -14.26 -3.20 -11.12
C LEU A 320 -15.20 -4.12 -10.35
N ALA A 321 -15.46 -5.35 -10.85
CA ALA A 321 -16.19 -6.37 -10.10
C ALA A 321 -15.51 -6.69 -8.76
N TYR A 322 -14.20 -6.62 -8.72
CA TYR A 322 -13.38 -6.79 -7.54
C TYR A 322 -13.58 -5.68 -6.51
N LEU A 323 -13.63 -4.43 -6.91
CA LEU A 323 -13.97 -3.31 -6.02
C LEU A 323 -15.45 -3.31 -5.59
N GLN A 324 -16.34 -3.76 -6.47
CA GLN A 324 -17.76 -3.91 -6.19
C GLN A 324 -18.10 -5.17 -5.40
N ASN A 325 -17.16 -6.08 -5.28
CA ASN A 325 -17.28 -7.24 -4.43
C ASN A 325 -17.58 -6.80 -3.00
N ARG A 326 -18.61 -7.38 -2.40
CA ARG A 326 -19.15 -7.00 -1.08
C ARG A 326 -18.23 -7.34 0.11
N SER A 327 -16.99 -7.71 -0.13
CA SER A 327 -16.00 -7.92 0.93
C SER A 327 -15.68 -6.63 1.69
N VAL A 328 -15.84 -5.47 1.04
CA VAL A 328 -15.73 -4.15 1.67
C VAL A 328 -17.00 -3.36 1.40
N ASP A 329 -17.69 -2.93 2.45
CA ASP A 329 -18.69 -1.87 2.32
C ASP A 329 -17.94 -0.53 2.20
N TRP A 330 -17.70 -0.11 0.96
CA TRP A 330 -16.91 1.07 0.67
C TRP A 330 -17.53 2.35 1.21
N LEU A 331 -18.87 2.44 1.26
CA LEU A 331 -19.53 3.60 1.81
C LEU A 331 -19.32 3.69 3.32
N ASP A 332 -19.54 2.59 4.03
CA ASP A 332 -19.29 2.52 5.48
C ASP A 332 -17.80 2.73 5.80
N HIS A 333 -16.90 2.13 5.02
CA HIS A 333 -15.45 2.35 5.15
C HIS A 333 -15.08 3.83 5.06
N GLN A 334 -15.55 4.54 4.03
CA GLN A 334 -15.26 5.95 3.84
C GLN A 334 -15.91 6.86 4.89
N LEU A 335 -17.14 6.52 5.33
CA LEU A 335 -17.79 7.19 6.44
C LEU A 335 -17.02 6.97 7.76
N ALA A 336 -16.69 5.73 8.07
CA ALA A 336 -15.94 5.40 9.29
C ALA A 336 -14.57 6.07 9.32
N ALA A 337 -13.87 6.16 8.18
CA ALA A 337 -12.60 6.87 8.08
C ALA A 337 -12.75 8.36 8.46
N ARG A 338 -13.84 9.01 8.02
CA ARG A 338 -14.13 10.42 8.32
C ARG A 338 -14.61 10.65 9.75
N GLU A 339 -15.39 9.71 10.28
CA GLU A 339 -15.97 9.79 11.63
C GLU A 339 -14.98 9.44 12.74
N LEU A 340 -14.11 8.49 12.48
CA LEU A 340 -13.32 7.81 13.51
C LEU A 340 -11.83 8.14 13.46
N LEU A 341 -11.33 8.58 12.32
CA LEU A 341 -9.91 8.86 12.14
C LEU A 341 -9.64 10.37 12.05
N SER A 342 -8.48 10.79 12.52
CA SER A 342 -8.04 12.19 12.41
C SER A 342 -7.36 12.45 11.08
N ILE A 343 -8.08 12.24 9.97
CA ILE A 343 -7.57 12.48 8.62
C ILE A 343 -7.90 13.89 8.14
N ASP A 344 -7.02 14.44 7.30
CA ASP A 344 -7.29 15.63 6.49
C ASP A 344 -7.61 15.17 5.07
N PRO A 345 -8.88 15.20 4.61
CA PRO A 345 -9.23 14.73 3.27
C PRO A 345 -8.46 15.45 2.16
N ALA A 346 -8.10 16.72 2.36
CA ALA A 346 -7.37 17.49 1.37
C ALA A 346 -5.90 17.03 1.18
N LYS A 347 -5.38 16.26 2.14
CA LYS A 347 -4.01 15.71 2.13
C LYS A 347 -3.97 14.19 2.01
N THR A 348 -5.12 13.53 2.11
CA THR A 348 -5.22 12.07 2.09
C THR A 348 -5.51 11.58 0.69
N TYR A 349 -4.82 10.51 0.30
CA TYR A 349 -4.99 9.87 -1.00
C TYR A 349 -5.75 8.56 -0.86
N LEU A 350 -6.64 8.32 -1.82
CA LEU A 350 -7.26 7.03 -2.11
C LEU A 350 -6.54 6.47 -3.33
N VAL A 351 -5.65 5.53 -3.10
CA VAL A 351 -4.81 4.95 -4.15
C VAL A 351 -5.47 3.66 -4.63
N VAL A 352 -6.03 3.69 -5.84
CA VAL A 352 -6.60 2.50 -6.46
C VAL A 352 -5.48 1.50 -6.75
N GLU A 353 -5.61 0.32 -6.19
CA GLU A 353 -4.68 -0.78 -6.37
C GLU A 353 -5.39 -1.99 -6.96
N HIS A 354 -4.78 -2.59 -7.97
CA HIS A 354 -5.20 -3.86 -8.55
C HIS A 354 -3.99 -4.77 -8.70
N GLU A 355 -4.14 -5.97 -8.20
CA GLU A 355 -3.20 -7.06 -8.46
C GLU A 355 -3.78 -7.97 -9.53
N TYR A 356 -2.97 -8.28 -10.52
CA TYR A 356 -3.36 -9.15 -11.61
C TYR A 356 -2.62 -10.49 -11.53
N PRO A 357 -3.27 -11.58 -11.94
CA PRO A 357 -2.58 -12.86 -12.06
C PRO A 357 -1.47 -12.79 -13.12
N PRO A 358 -0.55 -13.79 -13.16
CA PRO A 358 0.59 -13.82 -14.07
C PRO A 358 0.25 -13.63 -15.56
N ALA A 359 -0.96 -14.00 -15.98
CA ALA A 359 -1.46 -13.70 -17.34
C ALA A 359 -1.93 -12.23 -17.40
N ARG A 360 -1.02 -11.34 -17.59
CA ARG A 360 -1.22 -9.89 -17.50
C ARG A 360 -2.02 -9.33 -18.66
N ILE A 361 -2.79 -8.30 -18.38
CA ILE A 361 -3.48 -7.53 -19.40
C ILE A 361 -2.50 -6.47 -19.92
N GLN A 362 -1.75 -6.77 -20.98
CA GLN A 362 -0.84 -5.81 -21.63
C GLN A 362 -1.55 -4.90 -22.63
N ASP A 363 -2.83 -5.11 -22.85
CA ASP A 363 -3.63 -4.35 -23.80
C ASP A 363 -4.29 -3.14 -23.10
N LYS A 364 -3.79 -1.96 -23.40
CA LYS A 364 -4.32 -0.69 -22.89
C LYS A 364 -5.82 -0.51 -23.16
N SER A 365 -6.30 -1.02 -24.31
CA SER A 365 -7.72 -0.89 -24.69
C SER A 365 -8.65 -1.68 -23.78
N ARG A 366 -8.17 -2.81 -23.25
CA ARG A 366 -8.88 -3.62 -22.27
C ARG A 366 -8.73 -3.08 -20.84
N LEU A 367 -7.54 -2.58 -20.51
CA LEU A 367 -7.23 -2.08 -19.17
C LEU A 367 -7.89 -0.73 -18.87
N ALA A 368 -7.92 0.18 -19.85
CA ALA A 368 -8.44 1.54 -19.67
C ALA A 368 -9.90 1.59 -19.17
N PRO A 369 -10.88 0.87 -19.74
CA PRO A 369 -12.26 0.92 -19.23
C PRO A 369 -12.39 0.39 -17.81
N ILE A 370 -11.62 -0.62 -17.45
CA ILE A 370 -11.59 -1.20 -16.10
C ILE A 370 -11.11 -0.17 -15.09
N LEU A 371 -9.97 0.47 -15.35
CA LEU A 371 -9.40 1.45 -14.45
C LEU A 371 -10.20 2.74 -14.37
N LYS A 372 -10.79 3.21 -15.49
CA LYS A 372 -11.76 4.30 -15.49
C LYS A 372 -12.96 3.99 -14.59
N GLY A 373 -13.50 2.77 -14.69
CA GLY A 373 -14.59 2.31 -13.85
C GLY A 373 -14.22 2.32 -12.37
N SER A 374 -13.04 1.81 -12.02
CA SER A 374 -12.54 1.79 -10.64
C SER A 374 -12.34 3.18 -10.05
N LEU A 375 -11.75 4.10 -10.82
CA LEU A 375 -11.56 5.49 -10.39
C LEU A 375 -12.91 6.21 -10.23
N ALA A 376 -13.84 6.04 -11.18
CA ALA A 376 -15.18 6.61 -11.10
C ALA A 376 -15.96 6.08 -9.90
N PHE A 377 -15.91 4.78 -9.64
CA PHE A 377 -16.53 4.15 -8.48
C PHE A 377 -15.95 4.71 -7.18
N THR A 378 -14.63 4.72 -7.03
CA THR A 378 -13.96 5.24 -5.84
C THR A 378 -14.32 6.70 -5.57
N LYS A 379 -14.32 7.53 -6.62
CA LYS A 379 -14.72 8.93 -6.54
C LYS A 379 -16.17 9.09 -6.07
N ALA A 380 -17.11 8.36 -6.67
CA ALA A 380 -18.52 8.46 -6.33
C ALA A 380 -18.80 8.05 -4.88
N ILE A 381 -18.16 7.00 -4.40
CA ILE A 381 -18.29 6.55 -3.01
C ILE A 381 -17.71 7.58 -2.03
N ASP A 382 -16.55 8.13 -2.32
CA ASP A 382 -15.93 9.14 -1.45
C ASP A 382 -16.74 10.45 -1.39
N GLU A 383 -17.27 10.90 -2.54
CA GLU A 383 -18.18 12.07 -2.62
C GLU A 383 -19.45 11.82 -1.82
N ALA A 384 -20.06 10.63 -1.93
CA ALA A 384 -21.24 10.25 -1.16
C ALA A 384 -20.96 10.24 0.35
N ALA A 385 -19.85 9.64 0.76
CA ALA A 385 -19.43 9.61 2.17
C ALA A 385 -19.17 11.03 2.71
N ALA A 386 -18.53 11.89 1.93
CA ALA A 386 -18.29 13.27 2.32
C ALA A 386 -19.59 14.06 2.52
N ALA A 387 -20.57 13.88 1.62
CA ALA A 387 -21.87 14.51 1.73
C ALA A 387 -22.66 14.00 2.93
N MET A 388 -22.69 12.69 3.17
CA MET A 388 -23.35 12.09 4.33
C MET A 388 -22.74 12.53 5.66
N TYR A 389 -21.40 12.56 5.74
CA TYR A 389 -20.69 13.04 6.91
C TYR A 389 -21.02 14.51 7.23
N SER A 390 -21.08 15.38 6.21
CA SER A 390 -21.47 16.77 6.40
C SER A 390 -22.91 16.93 6.87
N LEU A 391 -23.84 16.13 6.31
CA LEU A 391 -25.24 16.15 6.73
C LEU A 391 -25.39 15.70 8.19
N GLN A 392 -24.70 14.65 8.61
CA GLN A 392 -24.71 14.21 10.01
C GLN A 392 -24.24 15.34 10.95
N HIS A 393 -23.17 16.04 10.59
CA HIS A 393 -22.66 17.16 11.37
C HIS A 393 -23.66 18.34 11.46
N GLU A 394 -24.34 18.67 10.39
CA GLU A 394 -25.37 19.70 10.40
C GLU A 394 -26.56 19.33 11.30
N VAL A 395 -27.01 18.07 11.25
CA VAL A 395 -28.07 17.55 12.11
C VAL A 395 -27.66 17.62 13.59
N LEU A 396 -26.48 17.11 13.94
CA LEU A 396 -25.97 17.17 15.31
C LEU A 396 -25.87 18.60 15.83
N LYS A 397 -25.36 19.52 15.00
CA LYS A 397 -25.25 20.94 15.32
C LYS A 397 -26.62 21.58 15.56
N SER A 398 -27.62 21.24 14.72
CA SER A 398 -28.98 21.76 14.87
C SER A 398 -29.67 21.29 16.15
N GLN A 399 -29.28 20.16 16.68
CA GLN A 399 -29.75 19.58 17.94
C GLN A 399 -28.94 20.02 19.16
N GLY A 400 -27.93 20.89 18.98
CA GLY A 400 -27.06 21.32 20.06
C GLY A 400 -26.10 20.24 20.59
N ILE A 401 -25.95 19.15 19.85
CA ILE A 401 -25.04 18.07 20.21
C ILE A 401 -23.62 18.47 19.80
N PRO A 402 -22.67 18.51 20.77
CA PRO A 402 -21.31 18.92 20.45
C PRO A 402 -20.65 17.88 19.50
N ILE A 403 -20.12 18.37 18.40
CA ILE A 403 -19.29 17.56 17.50
C ILE A 403 -17.92 17.47 18.17
N GLN A 404 -17.57 16.31 18.70
CA GLN A 404 -16.23 16.09 19.24
C GLN A 404 -15.22 16.15 18.08
N GLY A 405 -14.40 17.19 18.09
CA GLY A 405 -13.26 17.27 17.18
C GLY A 405 -12.26 16.15 17.51
N VAL A 406 -11.96 15.33 16.54
CA VAL A 406 -10.95 14.27 16.67
C VAL A 406 -9.58 14.91 16.42
N GLY A 407 -9.05 15.63 17.40
CA GLY A 407 -7.71 16.20 17.34
C GLY A 407 -6.78 15.52 18.34
N ARG A 408 -5.49 15.49 18.01
CA ARG A 408 -4.41 14.96 18.88
C ARG A 408 -4.44 15.55 20.30
N GLU A 409 -5.00 16.75 20.45
CA GLU A 409 -5.11 17.47 21.72
C GLU A 409 -6.21 16.92 22.66
N ALA A 410 -7.24 16.26 22.12
CA ALA A 410 -8.34 15.70 22.91
C ALA A 410 -7.92 14.48 23.76
N TYR A 411 -6.76 13.91 23.54
CA TYR A 411 -6.29 12.68 24.18
C TYR A 411 -5.06 12.90 25.09
N ARG A 412 -4.68 14.15 25.36
CA ARG A 412 -3.54 14.47 26.24
C ARG A 412 -3.97 14.87 27.66
N SER A 413 -5.26 14.77 27.99
CA SER A 413 -5.79 15.03 29.36
C SER A 413 -5.87 13.75 30.16
#